data_b9917461bc8f646a2e686a4c76f79aaf
#
_entry.id   b9917461bc8f646a2e686a4c76f79aaf
#
_cell.length_a   1.000
_cell.length_b   1.000
_cell.length_c   1.000
_cell.angle_alpha   90.00
_cell.angle_beta   90.00
_cell.angle_gamma   90.00
#
_symmetry.space_group_name_H-M   'P 1'
#
loop_
_entity.id
_entity.type
_entity.pdbx_description
1 polymer ?
#
loop_
_entity_poly.entity_id
_entity_poly.type
_entity_poly.pdbx_seq_one_letter_code
_entity_poly.pdbx_strand_id
1 'polypeptide(L)'
;NNDGETNNTPVEISGDKQTCMLIQRMKAFKAKDFTKELTGADPMTLIRNKIAGYYGQVWEKELMNIAQAVLAVAALSDHVLDLTKGTKTNIEAGTIYDAEQAALGDMAGGLGLMVMHSMIFKEYKKMEMVDYDKYVVNGVIQKEITLPTIAGKHVLVTDRFTATGAGTDAVYSTYLFGEGAFLSCDKNNYENQYTTNYDPEASAGIDKFYTKQGKVLHPNGLSLAVDQIAKESPTYAELGKSANYSLKFNTKNVKMGLIKSKVGTAVV
;
A
#
# COMPACT_ATOMS: atom_id res chain seq x y z
N ASN A 1 -15.56 -17.87 39.50
CA ASN A 1 -15.48 -18.04 40.92
C ASN A 1 -15.31 -19.53 41.26
N ASN A 2 -14.33 -19.88 42.08
CA ASN A 2 -14.16 -21.25 42.56
C ASN A 2 -14.75 -21.31 44.00
N ASP A 3 -15.98 -21.75 44.10
CA ASP A 3 -16.74 -21.90 45.37
C ASP A 3 -16.84 -23.35 45.80
N GLY A 4 -16.24 -24.28 45.08
CA GLY A 4 -16.27 -25.72 45.37
C GLY A 4 -17.58 -26.45 45.01
N GLU A 5 -18.61 -25.70 44.54
CA GLU A 5 -19.92 -26.24 44.21
C GLU A 5 -20.32 -25.98 42.75
N THR A 6 -19.86 -24.86 42.15
CA THR A 6 -20.22 -24.50 40.76
C THR A 6 -19.37 -25.25 39.77
N ASN A 7 -20.02 -25.95 38.82
CA ASN A 7 -19.34 -26.64 37.75
C ASN A 7 -18.67 -25.66 36.80
N ASN A 8 -17.38 -25.87 36.53
CA ASN A 8 -16.66 -25.11 35.51
C ASN A 8 -17.12 -25.54 34.11
N THR A 9 -17.66 -24.61 33.35
CA THR A 9 -18.10 -24.86 31.98
C THR A 9 -16.94 -24.61 31.04
N PRO A 10 -16.39 -25.62 30.34
CA PRO A 10 -15.32 -25.41 29.39
C PRO A 10 -15.80 -24.53 28.21
N VAL A 11 -14.96 -23.60 27.82
CA VAL A 11 -15.18 -22.78 26.62
C VAL A 11 -14.44 -23.41 25.45
N GLU A 12 -15.13 -23.57 24.33
CA GLU A 12 -14.52 -24.07 23.10
C GLU A 12 -13.55 -23.03 22.52
N ILE A 13 -12.37 -23.48 22.13
CA ILE A 13 -11.41 -22.68 21.39
C ILE A 13 -11.76 -22.83 19.92
N SER A 14 -12.26 -21.76 19.31
CA SER A 14 -12.50 -21.69 17.87
C SER A 14 -11.31 -21.06 17.16
N GLY A 15 -10.94 -21.61 16.00
CA GLY A 15 -9.96 -21.03 15.10
C GLY A 15 -10.65 -20.45 13.85
N ASP A 16 -10.08 -19.40 13.29
CA ASP A 16 -10.54 -18.86 12.00
C ASP A 16 -9.40 -18.93 10.96
N LYS A 17 -9.76 -18.85 9.69
CA LYS A 17 -8.81 -18.92 8.57
C LYS A 17 -8.82 -17.64 7.76
N GLN A 18 -7.65 -17.23 7.29
CA GLN A 18 -7.50 -16.19 6.29
C GLN A 18 -7.32 -16.82 4.91
N THR A 19 -8.04 -16.31 3.93
CA THR A 19 -7.94 -16.75 2.53
C THR A 19 -7.37 -15.62 1.70
N CYS A 20 -6.37 -15.93 0.88
CA CYS A 20 -5.74 -15.01 -0.06
C CYS A 20 -5.73 -15.61 -1.47
N MET A 21 -5.52 -14.76 -2.47
CA MET A 21 -5.34 -15.20 -3.85
C MET A 21 -4.02 -14.70 -4.43
N LEU A 22 -3.50 -15.46 -5.40
CA LEU A 22 -2.35 -15.06 -6.18
C LEU A 22 -2.75 -13.98 -7.19
N ILE A 23 -2.13 -12.83 -7.09
CA ILE A 23 -2.29 -11.71 -8.03
C ILE A 23 -1.28 -11.90 -9.15
N GLN A 24 -1.76 -12.08 -10.38
CA GLN A 24 -0.90 -12.22 -11.55
C GLN A 24 -1.07 -11.02 -12.47
N ARG A 25 0.05 -10.44 -12.91
CA ARG A 25 0.06 -9.32 -13.84
C ARG A 25 0.97 -9.64 -15.02
N MET A 26 0.51 -9.34 -16.21
CA MET A 26 1.28 -9.50 -17.43
C MET A 26 1.25 -8.22 -18.26
N LYS A 27 2.33 -7.98 -18.96
CA LYS A 27 2.46 -6.87 -19.90
C LYS A 27 3.30 -7.30 -21.09
N ALA A 28 2.88 -6.89 -22.27
CA ALA A 28 3.63 -7.04 -23.51
C ALA A 28 4.06 -5.68 -24.04
N PHE A 29 5.27 -5.62 -24.56
CA PHE A 29 5.83 -4.47 -25.25
C PHE A 29 6.20 -4.87 -26.67
N LYS A 30 6.12 -3.94 -27.61
CA LYS A 30 6.57 -4.16 -28.99
C LYS A 30 7.37 -2.97 -29.48
N ALA A 31 8.37 -3.25 -30.27
CA ALA A 31 9.16 -2.25 -31.00
C ALA A 31 9.30 -2.67 -32.46
N LYS A 32 9.28 -1.72 -33.38
CA LYS A 32 9.53 -1.97 -34.81
C LYS A 32 11.03 -1.85 -35.10
N ASP A 33 11.57 -2.74 -35.91
CA ASP A 33 12.96 -2.67 -36.35
C ASP A 33 13.28 -1.36 -37.05
N PHE A 34 12.38 -0.86 -37.86
CA PHE A 34 12.51 0.42 -38.56
C PHE A 34 12.82 1.59 -37.57
N THR A 35 12.28 1.55 -36.33
CA THR A 35 12.59 2.57 -35.33
C THR A 35 14.06 2.54 -34.94
N LYS A 36 14.64 1.34 -34.81
CA LYS A 36 16.06 1.15 -34.48
C LYS A 36 16.95 1.61 -35.65
N GLU A 37 16.59 1.26 -36.87
CA GLU A 37 17.32 1.66 -38.08
C GLU A 37 17.32 3.18 -38.27
N LEU A 38 16.15 3.83 -38.04
CA LEU A 38 15.99 5.26 -38.23
C LEU A 38 16.67 6.10 -37.13
N THR A 39 16.57 5.67 -35.88
CA THR A 39 17.01 6.46 -34.71
C THR A 39 18.37 6.03 -34.17
N GLY A 40 18.87 4.84 -34.54
CA GLY A 40 20.06 4.21 -33.97
C GLY A 40 19.88 3.78 -32.48
N ALA A 41 18.72 4.02 -31.88
CA ALA A 41 18.41 3.62 -30.51
C ALA A 41 17.74 2.25 -30.48
N ASP A 42 18.06 1.43 -29.46
CA ASP A 42 17.40 0.15 -29.24
C ASP A 42 16.28 0.27 -28.18
N PRO A 43 15.00 0.37 -28.61
CA PRO A 43 13.89 0.53 -27.69
C PRO A 43 13.71 -0.69 -26.78
N MET A 44 14.05 -1.90 -27.23
CA MET A 44 13.88 -3.12 -26.46
C MET A 44 14.87 -3.22 -25.31
N THR A 45 16.10 -2.81 -25.50
CA THR A 45 17.10 -2.72 -24.42
C THR A 45 16.66 -1.69 -23.38
N LEU A 46 16.11 -0.55 -23.80
CA LEU A 46 15.58 0.46 -22.88
C LEU A 46 14.42 -0.10 -22.04
N ILE A 47 13.48 -0.85 -22.68
CA ILE A 47 12.35 -1.46 -21.99
C ILE A 47 12.84 -2.49 -20.97
N ARG A 48 13.79 -3.38 -21.34
CA ARG A 48 14.35 -4.38 -20.44
C ARG A 48 15.00 -3.75 -19.21
N ASN A 49 15.71 -2.65 -19.37
CA ASN A 49 16.35 -1.93 -18.26
C ASN A 49 15.34 -1.26 -17.32
N LYS A 50 14.15 -0.88 -17.83
CA LYS A 50 13.10 -0.20 -17.04
C LYS A 50 12.04 -1.12 -16.49
N ILE A 51 12.03 -2.41 -16.83
CA ILE A 51 10.95 -3.33 -16.46
C ILE A 51 10.80 -3.51 -14.94
N ALA A 52 11.91 -3.53 -14.21
CA ALA A 52 11.89 -3.65 -12.76
C ALA A 52 11.17 -2.46 -12.09
N GLY A 53 11.49 -1.24 -12.54
CA GLY A 53 10.82 -0.03 -12.07
C GLY A 53 9.32 0.01 -12.43
N TYR A 54 8.96 -0.50 -13.62
CA TYR A 54 7.56 -0.62 -14.02
C TYR A 54 6.78 -1.55 -13.07
N TYR A 55 7.28 -2.74 -12.80
CA TYR A 55 6.61 -3.66 -11.87
C TYR A 55 6.61 -3.16 -10.43
N GLY A 56 7.65 -2.45 -9.99
CA GLY A 56 7.64 -1.75 -8.70
C GLY A 56 6.43 -0.82 -8.56
N GLN A 57 6.17 0.00 -9.59
CA GLN A 57 5.00 0.90 -9.60
C GLN A 57 3.65 0.15 -9.69
N VAL A 58 3.59 -0.98 -10.39
CA VAL A 58 2.38 -1.82 -10.45
C VAL A 58 2.07 -2.39 -9.06
N TRP A 59 3.05 -2.93 -8.36
CA TRP A 59 2.85 -3.51 -7.04
C TRP A 59 2.57 -2.46 -5.96
N GLU A 60 3.19 -1.28 -6.03
CA GLU A 60 2.82 -0.13 -5.19
C GLU A 60 1.34 0.23 -5.37
N LYS A 61 0.89 0.33 -6.63
CA LYS A 61 -0.50 0.62 -6.96
C LYS A 61 -1.47 -0.44 -6.42
N GLU A 62 -1.14 -1.72 -6.55
CA GLU A 62 -1.98 -2.82 -6.04
C GLU A 62 -2.05 -2.78 -4.51
N LEU A 63 -0.92 -2.58 -3.83
CA LEU A 63 -0.88 -2.50 -2.38
C LEU A 63 -1.72 -1.35 -1.84
N MET A 64 -1.60 -0.16 -2.43
CA MET A 64 -2.39 0.99 -2.01
C MET A 64 -3.88 0.82 -2.29
N ASN A 65 -4.25 0.17 -3.40
CA ASN A 65 -5.64 -0.16 -3.71
C ASN A 65 -6.26 -1.11 -2.68
N ILE A 66 -5.50 -2.14 -2.29
CA ILE A 66 -5.92 -3.07 -1.23
C ILE A 66 -6.05 -2.33 0.11
N ALA A 67 -5.07 -1.47 0.46
CA ALA A 67 -5.12 -0.68 1.69
C ALA A 67 -6.38 0.22 1.75
N GLN A 68 -6.72 0.88 0.63
CA GLN A 68 -7.92 1.70 0.53
C GLN A 68 -9.21 0.87 0.72
N ALA A 69 -9.27 -0.30 0.08
CA ALA A 69 -10.43 -1.18 0.19
C ALA A 69 -10.62 -1.71 1.61
N VAL A 70 -9.53 -2.12 2.25
CA VAL A 70 -9.52 -2.65 3.63
C VAL A 70 -9.97 -1.58 4.63
N LEU A 71 -9.42 -0.37 4.54
CA LEU A 71 -9.77 0.74 5.43
C LEU A 71 -11.18 1.32 5.13
N ALA A 72 -11.82 0.88 4.05
CA ALA A 72 -13.23 1.18 3.76
C ALA A 72 -14.19 0.08 4.28
N VAL A 73 -13.69 -0.99 4.90
CA VAL A 73 -14.53 -2.03 5.53
C VAL A 73 -15.19 -1.45 6.79
N ALA A 74 -16.50 -1.59 6.91
CA ALA A 74 -17.27 -1.00 8.01
C ALA A 74 -16.78 -1.45 9.41
N ALA A 75 -16.29 -2.67 9.54
CA ALA A 75 -15.74 -3.19 10.79
C ALA A 75 -14.44 -2.50 11.23
N LEU A 76 -13.78 -1.75 10.35
CA LEU A 76 -12.56 -0.98 10.61
C LEU A 76 -12.82 0.54 10.66
N SER A 77 -14.05 0.97 10.96
CA SER A 77 -14.41 2.39 11.07
C SER A 77 -13.51 3.15 12.06
N ASP A 78 -13.14 2.53 13.16
CA ASP A 78 -12.31 3.12 14.20
C ASP A 78 -10.85 3.34 13.75
N HIS A 79 -10.44 2.66 12.68
CA HIS A 79 -9.14 2.84 12.04
C HIS A 79 -9.07 4.03 11.08
N VAL A 80 -10.20 4.73 10.89
CA VAL A 80 -10.31 5.87 9.97
C VAL A 80 -10.63 7.14 10.75
N LEU A 81 -9.63 7.97 10.96
CA LEU A 81 -9.81 9.31 11.52
C LEU A 81 -10.15 10.29 10.37
N ASP A 82 -11.42 10.65 10.25
CA ASP A 82 -11.89 11.55 9.20
C ASP A 82 -12.11 12.97 9.76
N LEU A 83 -11.09 13.81 9.63
CA LEU A 83 -11.15 15.21 10.05
C LEU A 83 -12.05 16.06 9.13
N THR A 84 -12.34 15.60 7.91
CA THR A 84 -13.11 16.39 6.94
C THR A 84 -14.54 16.62 7.35
N LYS A 85 -15.05 15.81 8.27
CA LYS A 85 -16.43 15.90 8.84
C LYS A 85 -16.51 16.76 10.09
N GLY A 86 -15.36 17.15 10.66
CA GLY A 86 -15.29 17.95 11.88
C GLY A 86 -15.21 19.45 11.60
N THR A 87 -15.17 20.24 12.68
CA THR A 87 -14.91 21.69 12.62
C THR A 87 -13.47 22.01 12.26
N LYS A 88 -12.54 21.14 12.63
CA LYS A 88 -11.11 21.22 12.31
C LYS A 88 -10.80 20.21 11.20
N THR A 89 -10.60 20.70 10.00
CA THR A 89 -10.36 19.86 8.81
C THR A 89 -8.87 19.62 8.53
N ASN A 90 -8.02 20.40 9.17
CA ASN A 90 -6.57 20.36 8.97
C ASN A 90 -5.90 19.44 10.00
N ILE A 91 -4.71 18.97 9.66
CA ILE A 91 -3.86 18.24 10.60
C ILE A 91 -3.35 19.14 11.71
N GLU A 92 -3.23 18.60 12.90
CA GLU A 92 -2.59 19.19 14.08
C GLU A 92 -1.48 18.27 14.58
N ALA A 93 -0.64 18.77 15.50
CA ALA A 93 0.47 17.99 16.04
C ALA A 93 0.03 16.68 16.74
N GLY A 94 -1.15 16.66 17.36
CA GLY A 94 -1.71 15.49 18.05
C GLY A 94 -2.43 14.49 17.12
N THR A 95 -2.74 14.85 15.88
CA THR A 95 -3.59 14.05 14.98
C THR A 95 -3.11 12.62 14.78
N ILE A 96 -1.79 12.41 14.76
CA ILE A 96 -1.19 11.07 14.59
C ILE A 96 -1.50 10.20 15.80
N TYR A 97 -1.34 10.75 17.01
CA TYR A 97 -1.60 10.03 18.26
C TYR A 97 -3.09 9.73 18.45
N ASP A 98 -3.95 10.67 18.05
CA ASP A 98 -5.40 10.45 18.08
C ASP A 98 -5.82 9.31 17.14
N ALA A 99 -5.24 9.25 15.94
CA ALA A 99 -5.49 8.19 14.98
C ALA A 99 -4.99 6.82 15.49
N GLU A 100 -3.82 6.77 16.14
CA GLU A 100 -3.31 5.53 16.73
C GLU A 100 -4.16 5.07 17.91
N GLN A 101 -4.55 5.99 18.76
CA GLN A 101 -5.39 5.68 19.93
C GLN A 101 -6.76 5.18 19.49
N ALA A 102 -7.36 5.79 18.45
CA ALA A 102 -8.63 5.34 17.91
C ALA A 102 -8.54 3.93 17.29
N ALA A 103 -7.47 3.66 16.52
CA ALA A 103 -7.30 2.40 15.81
C ALA A 103 -6.89 1.23 16.73
N LEU A 104 -5.91 1.45 17.60
CA LEU A 104 -5.24 0.39 18.35
C LEU A 104 -5.48 0.46 19.87
N GLY A 105 -5.96 1.58 20.39
CA GLY A 105 -6.22 1.76 21.82
C GLY A 105 -4.97 1.53 22.68
N ASP A 106 -5.02 0.51 23.52
CA ASP A 106 -3.91 0.10 24.40
C ASP A 106 -2.71 -0.51 23.65
N MET A 107 -2.87 -0.88 22.37
CA MET A 107 -1.79 -1.34 21.48
C MET A 107 -1.21 -0.21 20.62
N ALA A 108 -1.50 1.06 20.94
CA ALA A 108 -0.92 2.22 20.28
C ALA A 108 0.62 2.14 20.25
N GLY A 109 1.25 2.65 19.20
CA GLY A 109 2.70 2.51 18.98
C GLY A 109 3.11 1.36 18.06
N GLY A 110 2.17 0.48 17.68
CA GLY A 110 2.41 -0.60 16.70
C GLY A 110 2.54 -0.14 15.23
N LEU A 111 2.35 1.16 14.95
CA LEU A 111 2.42 1.74 13.61
C LEU A 111 3.78 2.44 13.42
N GLY A 112 4.60 1.93 12.52
CA GLY A 112 5.97 2.42 12.31
C GLY A 112 6.21 3.14 10.98
N LEU A 113 5.29 3.02 10.01
CA LEU A 113 5.41 3.63 8.68
C LEU A 113 4.20 4.51 8.37
N MET A 114 4.46 5.71 7.87
CA MET A 114 3.45 6.61 7.34
C MET A 114 3.66 6.83 5.84
N VAL A 115 2.57 6.79 5.09
CA VAL A 115 2.54 7.15 3.66
C VAL A 115 1.63 8.35 3.49
N MET A 116 2.16 9.47 3.03
CA MET A 116 1.43 10.72 2.94
C MET A 116 1.72 11.52 1.67
N HIS A 117 0.82 12.43 1.34
CA HIS A 117 0.99 13.37 0.25
C HIS A 117 2.01 14.47 0.60
N SER A 118 2.72 14.99 -0.40
CA SER A 118 3.70 16.08 -0.23
C SER A 118 3.11 17.35 0.43
N MET A 119 1.84 17.65 0.17
CA MET A 119 1.14 18.79 0.78
C MET A 119 0.97 18.62 2.30
N ILE A 120 0.63 17.41 2.76
CA ILE A 120 0.52 17.09 4.19
C ILE A 120 1.91 17.13 4.84
N PHE A 121 2.90 16.58 4.18
CA PHE A 121 4.29 16.62 4.65
C PHE A 121 4.80 18.06 4.81
N LYS A 122 4.43 18.97 3.90
CA LYS A 122 4.71 20.40 4.02
C LYS A 122 4.09 21.01 5.28
N GLU A 123 2.85 20.65 5.65
CA GLU A 123 2.22 21.16 6.86
C GLU A 123 2.95 20.67 8.13
N TYR A 124 3.35 19.39 8.19
CA TYR A 124 4.18 18.88 9.29
C TYR A 124 5.56 19.57 9.37
N LYS A 125 6.16 19.91 8.23
CA LYS A 125 7.40 20.73 8.21
C LYS A 125 7.20 22.12 8.80
N LYS A 126 6.06 22.77 8.52
CA LYS A 126 5.74 24.08 9.11
C LYS A 126 5.54 24.01 10.63
N MET A 127 5.09 22.86 11.13
CA MET A 127 4.94 22.60 12.57
C MET A 127 6.27 22.19 13.24
N GLU A 128 7.37 22.14 12.49
CA GLU A 128 8.70 21.70 12.98
C GLU A 128 8.72 20.28 13.59
N MET A 129 7.81 19.42 13.12
CA MET A 129 7.67 18.04 13.62
C MET A 129 8.45 17.00 12.82
N VAL A 130 9.17 17.42 11.79
CA VAL A 130 9.91 16.49 10.93
C VAL A 130 11.35 16.39 11.40
N ASP A 131 11.71 15.23 11.89
CA ASP A 131 13.08 14.84 12.18
C ASP A 131 13.69 14.02 11.05
N TYR A 132 15.01 13.95 10.98
CA TYR A 132 15.72 13.16 9.99
C TYR A 132 16.65 12.18 10.69
N ASP A 133 16.38 10.90 10.55
CA ASP A 133 17.26 9.86 11.06
C ASP A 133 18.50 9.73 10.19
N LYS A 134 19.67 9.73 10.84
CA LYS A 134 20.96 9.50 10.18
C LYS A 134 21.36 8.04 10.35
N TYR A 135 21.38 7.28 9.27
CA TYR A 135 21.91 5.93 9.30
C TYR A 135 23.43 5.96 9.26
N VAL A 136 24.07 5.55 10.36
CA VAL A 136 25.51 5.32 10.44
C VAL A 136 25.76 3.82 10.36
N VAL A 137 26.32 3.34 9.22
CA VAL A 137 26.76 1.96 9.09
C VAL A 137 28.26 1.90 9.40
N ASN A 138 28.63 1.16 10.45
CA ASN A 138 30.03 0.88 10.88
C ASN A 138 30.94 2.11 11.10
N GLY A 139 30.41 3.18 11.69
CA GLY A 139 31.24 4.35 12.04
C GLY A 139 31.79 5.16 10.85
N VAL A 140 31.47 4.79 9.63
CA VAL A 140 31.80 5.53 8.42
C VAL A 140 30.53 6.09 7.83
N ILE A 141 30.47 7.40 7.65
CA ILE A 141 29.36 8.11 6.97
C ILE A 141 29.39 7.70 5.50
N GLN A 142 28.75 6.59 5.18
CA GLN A 142 28.43 6.23 3.80
C GLN A 142 27.08 6.85 3.48
N LYS A 143 27.09 7.96 2.73
CA LYS A 143 25.94 8.63 2.13
C LYS A 143 24.74 8.74 3.08
N GLU A 144 24.54 9.89 3.67
CA GLU A 144 23.39 10.19 4.52
C GLU A 144 22.10 9.89 3.74
N ILE A 145 21.49 8.74 4.00
CA ILE A 145 20.09 8.50 3.65
C ILE A 145 19.29 9.12 4.77
N THR A 146 18.94 10.37 4.61
CA THR A 146 18.03 11.06 5.54
C THR A 146 16.61 10.58 5.27
N LEU A 147 16.15 9.61 6.06
CA LEU A 147 14.74 9.25 6.08
C LEU A 147 14.00 10.24 6.99
N PRO A 148 12.97 10.94 6.49
CA PRO A 148 12.16 11.78 7.35
C PRO A 148 11.37 10.91 8.34
N THR A 149 11.32 11.36 9.59
CA THR A 149 10.53 10.75 10.65
C THR A 149 9.61 11.79 11.27
N ILE A 150 8.40 11.39 11.63
CA ILE A 150 7.43 12.21 12.35
C ILE A 150 6.87 11.37 13.47
N ALA A 151 6.92 11.87 14.70
CA ALA A 151 6.45 11.14 15.90
C ALA A 151 7.07 9.73 16.02
N GLY A 152 8.35 9.57 15.67
CA GLY A 152 9.06 8.29 15.71
C GLY A 152 8.69 7.30 14.60
N LYS A 153 7.94 7.73 13.56
CA LYS A 153 7.52 6.91 12.43
C LYS A 153 8.23 7.34 11.17
N HIS A 154 8.68 6.38 10.38
CA HIS A 154 9.26 6.65 9.06
C HIS A 154 8.20 7.17 8.10
N VAL A 155 8.54 8.19 7.32
CA VAL A 155 7.61 8.83 6.39
C VAL A 155 8.02 8.54 4.95
N LEU A 156 7.09 7.97 4.20
CA LEU A 156 7.17 7.85 2.75
C LEU A 156 6.26 8.91 2.10
N VAL A 157 6.87 9.85 1.39
CA VAL A 157 6.13 10.89 0.67
C VAL A 157 5.85 10.43 -0.74
N THR A 158 4.56 10.35 -1.09
CA THR A 158 4.11 10.02 -2.44
C THR A 158 2.84 10.81 -2.78
N ASP A 159 2.80 11.40 -3.97
CA ASP A 159 1.62 12.12 -4.45
C ASP A 159 0.64 11.18 -5.18
N ARG A 160 0.99 9.90 -5.30
CA ARG A 160 0.14 8.88 -5.87
C ARG A 160 -0.84 8.35 -4.83
N PHE A 161 -2.11 8.20 -5.20
CA PHE A 161 -3.17 7.55 -4.38
C PHE A 161 -3.50 8.22 -3.04
N THR A 162 -2.90 9.35 -2.74
CA THR A 162 -3.01 10.01 -1.44
C THR A 162 -3.90 11.26 -1.46
N ALA A 163 -4.43 11.65 -2.61
CA ALA A 163 -5.35 12.79 -2.75
C ALA A 163 -6.61 12.44 -3.51
N THR A 164 -7.74 13.00 -3.09
CA THR A 164 -9.05 12.89 -3.76
C THR A 164 -9.67 14.26 -3.88
N GLY A 165 -10.19 14.61 -5.06
CA GLY A 165 -10.71 15.95 -5.34
C GLY A 165 -9.63 16.92 -5.84
N ALA A 166 -9.99 18.18 -5.98
CA ALA A 166 -9.11 19.24 -6.50
C ALA A 166 -9.34 20.57 -5.77
N GLY A 167 -8.33 21.43 -5.79
CA GLY A 167 -8.39 22.76 -5.19
C GLY A 167 -8.52 22.75 -3.67
N THR A 168 -9.33 23.65 -3.14
CA THR A 168 -9.55 23.85 -1.69
C THR A 168 -10.30 22.68 -1.04
N ASP A 169 -11.03 21.90 -1.84
CA ASP A 169 -11.80 20.75 -1.38
C ASP A 169 -11.06 19.42 -1.49
N ALA A 170 -9.78 19.47 -1.87
CA ALA A 170 -8.95 18.27 -1.92
C ALA A 170 -8.82 17.63 -0.54
N VAL A 171 -9.17 16.35 -0.45
CA VAL A 171 -9.00 15.52 0.74
C VAL A 171 -7.73 14.70 0.57
N TYR A 172 -6.85 14.80 1.53
CA TYR A 172 -5.59 14.07 1.56
C TYR A 172 -5.71 12.89 2.53
N SER A 173 -5.25 11.74 2.07
CA SER A 173 -5.23 10.51 2.83
C SER A 173 -3.80 10.21 3.29
N THR A 174 -3.61 10.10 4.60
CA THR A 174 -2.36 9.65 5.21
C THR A 174 -2.58 8.25 5.77
N TYR A 175 -1.81 7.29 5.27
CA TYR A 175 -1.89 5.90 5.68
C TYR A 175 -0.84 5.60 6.73
N LEU A 176 -1.25 4.86 7.75
CA LEU A 176 -0.41 4.38 8.84
C LEU A 176 -0.32 2.86 8.74
N PHE A 177 0.88 2.31 8.74
CA PHE A 177 1.12 0.88 8.69
C PHE A 177 2.06 0.43 9.80
N GLY A 178 1.74 -0.69 10.41
CA GLY A 178 2.61 -1.37 11.37
C GLY A 178 3.32 -2.57 10.75
N GLU A 179 4.27 -3.11 11.47
CA GLU A 179 4.95 -4.33 11.08
C GLU A 179 3.95 -5.50 11.00
N GLY A 180 4.00 -6.24 9.88
CA GLY A 180 3.08 -7.34 9.61
C GLY A 180 1.68 -6.91 9.16
N ALA A 181 1.45 -5.63 8.79
CA ALA A 181 0.17 -5.16 8.24
C ALA A 181 -0.22 -5.88 6.94
N PHE A 182 0.78 -6.19 6.10
CA PHE A 182 0.61 -6.98 4.89
C PHE A 182 1.50 -8.21 4.89
N LEU A 183 0.95 -9.32 4.41
CA LEU A 183 1.66 -10.54 4.09
C LEU A 183 1.98 -10.53 2.59
N SER A 184 3.23 -10.77 2.24
CA SER A 184 3.70 -10.75 0.86
C SER A 184 4.55 -11.96 0.55
N CYS A 185 4.26 -12.61 -0.59
CA CYS A 185 5.06 -13.69 -1.11
C CYS A 185 5.16 -13.59 -2.63
N ASP A 186 6.36 -13.68 -3.17
CA ASP A 186 6.57 -13.66 -4.61
C ASP A 186 6.42 -15.06 -5.21
N LYS A 187 5.74 -15.16 -6.35
CA LYS A 187 5.71 -16.39 -7.13
C LYS A 187 6.95 -16.46 -8.02
N ASN A 188 7.95 -17.22 -7.61
CA ASN A 188 9.23 -17.32 -8.31
C ASN A 188 9.26 -18.42 -9.40
N ASN A 189 8.27 -19.31 -9.43
CA ASN A 189 8.24 -20.48 -10.34
C ASN A 189 7.41 -20.20 -11.60
N TYR A 190 7.82 -19.18 -12.38
CA TYR A 190 7.31 -19.04 -13.75
C TYR A 190 8.33 -19.66 -14.72
N GLU A 191 7.88 -20.64 -15.49
CA GLU A 191 8.56 -21.01 -16.71
C GLU A 191 8.71 -19.84 -17.62
N ASN A 192 9.03 -19.24 -18.31
CA ASN A 192 8.92 -18.11 -19.22
C ASN A 192 8.38 -16.82 -18.59
N GLN A 193 9.00 -16.38 -17.50
CA GLN A 193 8.68 -15.08 -16.89
C GLN A 193 8.93 -13.90 -17.85
N TYR A 194 9.98 -14.01 -18.65
CA TYR A 194 10.37 -13.06 -19.67
C TYR A 194 10.61 -13.80 -20.98
N THR A 195 9.86 -13.43 -22.01
CA THR A 195 9.95 -14.09 -23.34
C THR A 195 10.02 -13.02 -24.43
N THR A 196 10.93 -13.19 -25.37
CA THR A 196 11.02 -12.38 -26.58
C THR A 196 10.56 -13.19 -27.77
N ASN A 197 9.84 -12.57 -28.68
CA ASN A 197 9.44 -13.15 -29.95
C ASN A 197 9.63 -12.11 -31.05
N TYR A 198 10.27 -12.50 -32.12
CA TYR A 198 10.44 -11.70 -33.32
C TYR A 198 9.45 -12.14 -34.40
N ASP A 199 8.77 -11.17 -34.96
CA ASP A 199 7.78 -11.39 -36.04
C ASP A 199 8.23 -10.63 -37.28
N PRO A 200 8.84 -11.33 -38.28
CA PRO A 200 9.38 -10.68 -39.48
C PRO A 200 8.29 -10.23 -40.45
N GLU A 201 7.09 -10.83 -40.40
CA GLU A 201 6.01 -10.50 -41.32
C GLU A 201 5.28 -9.22 -40.93
N ALA A 202 5.19 -8.94 -39.63
CA ALA A 202 4.44 -7.79 -39.17
C ALA A 202 5.28 -6.50 -39.31
N SER A 203 4.81 -5.54 -40.14
CA SER A 203 5.41 -4.20 -40.29
C SER A 203 6.92 -4.20 -40.59
N ALA A 204 7.39 -5.13 -41.45
CA ALA A 204 8.81 -5.32 -41.81
C ALA A 204 9.73 -5.63 -40.58
N GLY A 205 9.21 -6.32 -39.60
CA GLY A 205 9.93 -6.75 -38.42
C GLY A 205 9.43 -6.05 -37.14
N ILE A 206 8.93 -6.85 -36.21
CA ILE A 206 8.52 -6.39 -34.88
C ILE A 206 9.13 -7.31 -33.81
N ASP A 207 9.89 -6.71 -32.89
CA ASP A 207 10.28 -7.33 -31.65
C ASP A 207 9.15 -7.22 -30.63
N LYS A 208 8.77 -8.35 -30.03
CA LYS A 208 7.77 -8.45 -28.96
C LYS A 208 8.44 -8.96 -27.69
N PHE A 209 8.22 -8.27 -26.56
CA PHE A 209 8.72 -8.66 -25.25
C PHE A 209 7.55 -8.87 -24.30
N TYR A 210 7.39 -10.09 -23.84
CA TYR A 210 6.33 -10.49 -22.93
C TYR A 210 6.87 -10.65 -21.52
N THR A 211 6.14 -10.11 -20.55
CA THR A 211 6.52 -10.20 -19.14
C THR A 211 5.32 -10.62 -18.32
N LYS A 212 5.55 -11.45 -17.29
CA LYS A 212 4.55 -11.83 -16.31
C LYS A 212 5.18 -11.90 -14.93
N GLN A 213 4.45 -11.41 -13.93
CA GLN A 213 4.82 -11.52 -12.53
C GLN A 213 3.61 -11.91 -11.70
N GLY A 214 3.83 -12.62 -10.62
CA GLY A 214 2.82 -12.98 -9.64
C GLY A 214 3.33 -12.75 -8.23
N LYS A 215 2.44 -12.22 -7.41
CA LYS A 215 2.68 -11.96 -6.00
C LYS A 215 1.40 -12.19 -5.22
N VAL A 216 1.52 -12.73 -4.04
CA VAL A 216 0.48 -12.66 -3.02
C VAL A 216 0.70 -11.40 -2.23
N LEU A 217 -0.31 -10.54 -2.17
CA LEU A 217 -0.38 -9.38 -1.29
C LEU A 217 -1.68 -9.51 -0.50
N HIS A 218 -1.56 -9.73 0.81
CA HIS A 218 -2.72 -10.00 1.64
C HIS A 218 -2.70 -9.13 2.90
N PRO A 219 -3.77 -8.38 3.20
CA PRO A 219 -3.88 -7.64 4.44
C PRO A 219 -4.06 -8.61 5.60
N ASN A 220 -3.20 -8.52 6.61
CA ASN A 220 -3.22 -9.41 7.75
C ASN A 220 -4.45 -9.15 8.63
N GLY A 221 -5.12 -10.21 9.05
CA GLY A 221 -6.33 -10.15 9.88
C GLY A 221 -7.64 -10.11 9.10
N LEU A 222 -7.60 -10.04 7.78
CA LEU A 222 -8.79 -10.08 6.92
C LEU A 222 -8.77 -11.33 6.02
N SER A 223 -9.91 -11.70 5.48
CA SER A 223 -10.05 -12.76 4.48
C SER A 223 -10.64 -12.20 3.21
N LEU A 224 -10.10 -12.59 2.06
CA LEU A 224 -10.64 -12.25 0.75
C LEU A 224 -11.76 -13.25 0.39
N ALA A 225 -12.90 -12.75 -0.04
CA ALA A 225 -14.02 -13.55 -0.55
C ALA A 225 -13.70 -14.03 -1.97
N VAL A 226 -13.11 -15.23 -2.07
CA VAL A 226 -12.65 -15.80 -3.34
C VAL A 226 -13.82 -16.10 -4.29
N ASP A 227 -14.98 -16.44 -3.76
CA ASP A 227 -16.23 -16.67 -4.49
C ASP A 227 -16.76 -15.43 -5.22
N GLN A 228 -16.37 -14.25 -4.79
CA GLN A 228 -16.70 -12.97 -5.43
C GLN A 228 -15.71 -12.54 -6.54
N ILE A 229 -14.66 -13.32 -6.76
CA ILE A 229 -13.63 -13.06 -7.77
C ILE A 229 -13.95 -13.87 -9.02
N ALA A 230 -14.13 -13.18 -10.13
CA ALA A 230 -14.61 -13.80 -11.38
C ALA A 230 -13.60 -14.75 -12.05
N LYS A 231 -12.29 -14.57 -11.78
CA LYS A 231 -11.21 -15.32 -12.43
C LYS A 231 -10.17 -15.79 -11.39
N GLU A 232 -9.30 -16.70 -11.80
CA GLU A 232 -8.21 -17.23 -10.96
C GLU A 232 -7.21 -16.17 -10.45
N SER A 233 -7.14 -15.02 -11.08
CA SER A 233 -6.36 -13.86 -10.62
C SER A 233 -7.27 -12.66 -10.48
N PRO A 234 -7.35 -12.04 -9.29
CA PRO A 234 -8.22 -10.90 -9.06
C PRO A 234 -7.79 -9.70 -9.90
N THR A 235 -8.76 -8.98 -10.42
CA THR A 235 -8.55 -7.72 -11.12
C THR A 235 -8.27 -6.58 -10.12
N TYR A 236 -7.70 -5.47 -10.62
CA TYR A 236 -7.49 -4.27 -9.81
C TYR A 236 -8.80 -3.76 -9.17
N ALA A 237 -9.90 -3.79 -9.94
CA ALA A 237 -11.22 -3.34 -9.46
C ALA A 237 -11.80 -4.26 -8.37
N GLU A 238 -11.61 -5.57 -8.48
CA GLU A 238 -12.06 -6.52 -7.46
C GLU A 238 -11.28 -6.38 -6.17
N LEU A 239 -9.96 -6.16 -6.24
CA LEU A 239 -9.12 -5.89 -5.07
C LEU A 239 -9.46 -4.56 -4.38
N GLY A 240 -10.00 -3.59 -5.13
CA GLY A 240 -10.41 -2.29 -4.60
C GLY A 240 -11.81 -2.25 -3.97
N LYS A 241 -12.55 -3.37 -3.94
CA LYS A 241 -13.89 -3.43 -3.33
C LYS A 241 -13.80 -3.85 -1.87
N SER A 242 -14.24 -2.98 -0.94
CA SER A 242 -14.30 -3.29 0.49
C SER A 242 -15.21 -4.47 0.83
N ALA A 243 -16.28 -4.69 0.04
CA ALA A 243 -17.20 -5.82 0.21
C ALA A 243 -16.54 -7.20 0.03
N ASN A 244 -15.39 -7.27 -0.66
CA ASN A 244 -14.65 -8.50 -0.87
C ASN A 244 -13.77 -8.88 0.33
N TYR A 245 -13.70 -8.04 1.37
CA TYR A 245 -12.88 -8.29 2.55
C TYR A 245 -13.75 -8.49 3.80
N SER A 246 -13.48 -9.53 4.56
CA SER A 246 -14.12 -9.81 5.84
C SER A 246 -13.08 -9.85 6.95
N LEU A 247 -13.35 -9.15 8.04
CA LEU A 247 -12.48 -9.14 9.22
C LEU A 247 -12.54 -10.51 9.92
N LYS A 248 -11.37 -11.05 10.27
CA LYS A 248 -11.21 -12.32 10.95
C LYS A 248 -10.58 -12.19 12.32
N PHE A 249 -9.73 -11.19 12.50
CA PHE A 249 -9.09 -10.89 13.76
C PHE A 249 -9.88 -9.82 14.55
N ASN A 250 -9.50 -9.64 15.81
CA ASN A 250 -9.90 -8.45 16.54
C ASN A 250 -9.36 -7.20 15.83
N THR A 251 -10.16 -6.14 15.77
CA THR A 251 -9.78 -4.88 15.10
C THR A 251 -8.41 -4.36 15.56
N LYS A 252 -8.13 -4.37 16.86
CA LYS A 252 -6.84 -3.94 17.44
C LYS A 252 -5.60 -4.70 16.92
N ASN A 253 -5.78 -5.89 16.36
CA ASN A 253 -4.70 -6.66 15.76
C ASN A 253 -4.42 -6.27 14.29
N VAL A 254 -5.28 -5.48 13.68
CA VAL A 254 -5.09 -4.97 12.31
C VAL A 254 -4.26 -3.69 12.37
N LYS A 255 -2.96 -3.81 12.09
CA LYS A 255 -2.00 -2.71 12.21
C LYS A 255 -2.03 -1.77 11.01
N MET A 256 -3.18 -1.17 10.76
CA MET A 256 -3.39 -0.19 9.70
C MET A 256 -4.25 0.95 10.21
N GLY A 257 -4.01 2.17 9.74
CA GLY A 257 -4.81 3.35 10.05
C GLY A 257 -4.87 4.32 8.88
N LEU A 258 -5.88 5.17 8.85
CA LEU A 258 -6.09 6.19 7.83
C LEU A 258 -6.49 7.50 8.47
N ILE A 259 -5.81 8.57 8.11
CA ILE A 259 -6.19 9.94 8.46
C ILE A 259 -6.64 10.63 7.17
N LYS A 260 -7.86 11.15 7.15
CA LYS A 260 -8.36 12.02 6.07
C LYS A 260 -8.37 13.45 6.55
N SER A 261 -7.68 14.33 5.84
CA SER A 261 -7.56 15.74 6.20
C SER A 261 -7.62 16.65 4.98
N LYS A 262 -7.91 17.91 5.19
CA LYS A 262 -7.72 18.96 4.19
C LYS A 262 -6.45 19.76 4.55
N VAL A 263 -5.91 20.47 3.58
CA VAL A 263 -4.87 21.47 3.82
C VAL A 263 -5.53 22.81 3.95
N GLY A 264 -5.20 23.56 5.01
CA GLY A 264 -5.72 24.92 5.18
C GLY A 264 -5.40 25.79 3.98
N THR A 265 -6.33 26.64 3.60
CA THR A 265 -6.08 27.70 2.62
C THR A 265 -4.89 28.51 3.14
N ALA A 266 -3.81 28.59 2.37
CA ALA A 266 -2.75 29.51 2.69
C ALA A 266 -3.39 30.91 2.81
N VAL A 267 -3.31 31.48 4.00
CA VAL A 267 -3.58 32.91 4.14
C VAL A 267 -2.46 33.58 3.38
N VAL A 268 -2.81 34.11 2.20
CA VAL A 268 -1.92 34.92 1.35
C VAL A 268 -1.70 36.27 2.05
#